data_4dfd8ea07f448010ec4aef6a5d7b56e9
#
_entry.id   4dfd8ea07f448010ec4aef6a5d7b56e9
#
_cell.length_a   1.000
_cell.length_b   1.000
_cell.length_c   1.000
_cell.angle_alpha   90.00
_cell.angle_beta   90.00
_cell.angle_gamma   90.00
#
_symmetry.space_group_name_H-M   'P 1'
#
loop_
_entity.id
_entity.type
_entity.pdbx_description
1 polymer ?
#
loop_
_entity_poly.entity_id
_entity_poly.type
_entity_poly.pdbx_seq_one_letter_code
_entity_poly.pdbx_strand_id
1 'polypeptide(L)'
;MPETETLPDETAIASADTLSPAIHLDHCVIHVGDWARSNAFYRDVVGAEIVARGDGYAYRFGGVQLNCHGPGVNPKMVADHPVMPGNSDLCFRWSGPIEGAITHLERLGVPVELGPVDTFGAAGDGISVYFRDPDGSLLEFITYPTP
;
A
#
# COMPACT_ATOMS: atom_id res chain seq x y z
N MET A 1 -4.02 45.95 -22.00
CA MET A 1 -3.76 44.56 -22.39
C MET A 1 -3.59 43.78 -21.11
N PRO A 2 -4.49 42.88 -20.79
CA PRO A 2 -4.22 42.00 -19.66
C PRO A 2 -3.10 41.05 -20.04
N GLU A 3 -2.05 41.03 -19.24
CA GLU A 3 -1.01 40.03 -19.32
C GLU A 3 -1.68 38.68 -19.05
N THR A 4 -1.63 37.77 -20.01
CA THR A 4 -1.99 36.38 -19.84
C THR A 4 -0.98 35.78 -18.87
N GLU A 5 -1.41 35.62 -17.62
CA GLU A 5 -0.71 34.86 -16.61
C GLU A 5 -0.68 33.41 -17.12
N THR A 6 0.43 33.02 -17.73
CA THR A 6 0.69 31.63 -18.12
C THR A 6 0.79 30.81 -16.84
N LEU A 7 -0.15 29.90 -16.66
CA LEU A 7 -0.04 28.88 -15.62
C LEU A 7 1.31 28.18 -15.77
N PRO A 8 2.00 27.89 -14.67
CA PRO A 8 3.26 27.14 -14.75
C PRO A 8 2.99 25.77 -15.39
N ASP A 9 3.80 25.45 -16.36
CA ASP A 9 3.79 24.16 -17.05
C ASP A 9 3.96 23.02 -16.03
N GLU A 10 3.14 21.99 -16.11
CA GLU A 10 3.24 20.81 -15.24
C GLU A 10 4.64 20.18 -15.25
N THR A 11 5.36 20.28 -16.36
CA THR A 11 6.77 19.88 -16.45
C THR A 11 7.69 20.75 -15.58
N ALA A 12 7.36 21.99 -15.32
CA ALA A 12 8.13 22.85 -14.43
C ALA A 12 7.93 22.49 -12.96
N ILE A 13 6.76 21.94 -12.58
CA ILE A 13 6.51 21.44 -11.24
C ILE A 13 7.35 20.16 -10.97
N ALA A 14 7.42 19.25 -11.93
CA ALA A 14 8.25 18.04 -11.83
C ALA A 14 9.75 18.38 -11.75
N SER A 15 10.22 19.42 -12.47
CA SER A 15 11.62 19.84 -12.41
C SER A 15 11.97 20.64 -11.15
N ALA A 16 10.98 21.17 -10.41
CA ALA A 16 11.20 21.81 -9.11
C ALA A 16 11.66 20.81 -8.04
N ASP A 17 11.31 19.52 -8.17
CA ASP A 17 11.78 18.44 -7.29
C ASP A 17 13.30 18.28 -7.32
N THR A 18 13.97 18.70 -8.39
CA THR A 18 15.43 18.66 -8.51
C THR A 18 16.13 19.77 -7.72
N LEU A 19 15.40 20.83 -7.30
CA LEU A 19 15.92 21.98 -6.59
C LEU A 19 15.70 21.92 -5.07
N SER A 20 14.84 21.02 -4.59
CA SER A 20 14.57 20.74 -3.18
C SER A 20 15.11 19.38 -2.79
N PRO A 21 15.33 19.11 -1.48
CA PRO A 21 15.67 17.76 -1.04
C PRO A 21 14.64 16.79 -1.57
N ALA A 22 15.10 15.72 -2.24
CA ALA A 22 14.22 14.67 -2.72
C ALA A 22 13.69 13.87 -1.50
N ILE A 23 12.37 13.86 -1.34
CA ILE A 23 11.69 13.16 -0.26
C ILE A 23 10.82 12.09 -0.88
N HIS A 24 11.02 10.86 -0.48
CA HIS A 24 10.28 9.70 -0.98
C HIS A 24 9.74 8.90 0.20
N LEU A 25 8.58 8.29 0.01
CA LEU A 25 8.06 7.33 0.98
C LEU A 25 8.97 6.09 1.00
N ASP A 26 9.55 5.78 2.16
CA ASP A 26 10.42 4.62 2.35
C ASP A 26 9.64 3.41 2.87
N HIS A 27 8.95 3.59 3.97
CA HIS A 27 8.13 2.54 4.58
C HIS A 27 6.98 3.13 5.38
N CYS A 28 5.97 2.31 5.60
CA CYS A 28 4.93 2.52 6.58
C CYS A 28 5.08 1.49 7.69
N VAL A 29 4.43 1.70 8.81
CA VAL A 29 4.38 0.73 9.90
C VAL A 29 2.96 0.18 10.02
N ILE A 30 2.85 -1.14 10.12
CA ILE A 30 1.61 -1.83 10.45
C ILE A 30 1.81 -2.67 11.72
N HIS A 31 0.70 -3.11 12.33
CA HIS A 31 0.75 -4.02 13.47
C HIS A 31 0.03 -5.33 13.11
N VAL A 32 0.67 -6.44 13.41
CA VAL A 32 0.11 -7.78 13.16
C VAL A 32 -0.11 -8.52 14.48
N GLY A 33 -1.19 -9.28 14.56
CA GLY A 33 -1.53 -10.02 15.78
C GLY A 33 -0.86 -11.39 15.87
N ASP A 34 -0.52 -11.99 14.74
CA ASP A 34 0.08 -13.32 14.64
C ASP A 34 1.04 -13.40 13.47
N TRP A 35 2.30 -13.70 13.74
CA TRP A 35 3.34 -13.69 12.71
C TRP A 35 3.13 -14.74 11.62
N ALA A 36 2.84 -15.98 12.00
CA ALA A 36 2.70 -17.06 11.02
C ALA A 36 1.55 -16.79 10.05
N ARG A 37 0.41 -16.36 10.58
CA ARG A 37 -0.78 -16.03 9.80
C ARG A 37 -0.57 -14.81 8.91
N SER A 38 -0.04 -13.73 9.44
CA SER A 38 0.21 -12.50 8.69
C SER A 38 1.30 -12.67 7.63
N ASN A 39 2.40 -13.34 7.98
CA ASN A 39 3.48 -13.59 7.02
C ASN A 39 2.98 -14.40 5.81
N ALA A 40 2.19 -15.44 6.05
CA ALA A 40 1.61 -16.25 4.99
C ALA A 40 0.67 -15.42 4.10
N PHE A 41 -0.20 -14.61 4.70
CA PHE A 41 -1.13 -13.76 3.98
C PHE A 41 -0.41 -12.72 3.11
N TYR A 42 0.50 -11.95 3.69
CA TYR A 42 1.20 -10.90 2.93
C TYR A 42 2.12 -11.47 1.86
N ARG A 43 2.69 -12.66 2.07
CA ARG A 43 3.45 -13.37 1.03
C ARG A 43 2.54 -13.85 -0.11
N ASP A 44 1.47 -14.56 0.22
CA ASP A 44 0.68 -15.31 -0.77
C ASP A 44 -0.38 -14.43 -1.44
N VAL A 45 -1.03 -13.52 -0.69
CA VAL A 45 -2.10 -12.66 -1.22
C VAL A 45 -1.54 -11.37 -1.78
N VAL A 46 -0.63 -10.71 -1.06
CA VAL A 46 -0.14 -9.38 -1.43
C VAL A 46 1.19 -9.43 -2.20
N GLY A 47 1.89 -10.56 -2.15
CA GLY A 47 3.12 -10.74 -2.93
C GLY A 47 4.37 -10.15 -2.28
N ALA A 48 4.36 -9.97 -0.96
CA ALA A 48 5.49 -9.44 -0.23
C ALA A 48 6.65 -10.44 -0.13
N GLU A 49 7.87 -9.94 -0.16
CA GLU A 49 9.03 -10.63 0.38
C GLU A 49 9.00 -10.50 1.91
N ILE A 50 9.06 -11.62 2.61
CA ILE A 50 9.05 -11.65 4.08
C ILE A 50 10.49 -11.59 4.56
N VAL A 51 10.85 -10.52 5.25
CA VAL A 51 12.22 -10.25 5.73
C VAL A 51 12.26 -10.32 7.24
N ALA A 52 12.99 -11.27 7.80
CA ALA A 52 13.20 -11.36 9.24
C ALA A 52 14.05 -10.18 9.72
N ARG A 53 13.62 -9.55 10.81
CA ARG A 53 14.33 -8.43 11.39
C ARG A 53 14.17 -8.39 12.92
N GLY A 54 15.24 -8.61 13.64
CA GLY A 54 15.18 -8.66 15.12
C GLY A 54 14.16 -9.70 15.58
N ASP A 55 13.24 -9.29 16.44
CA ASP A 55 12.18 -10.16 16.97
C ASP A 55 10.93 -10.20 16.10
N GLY A 56 10.96 -9.58 14.93
CA GLY A 56 9.82 -9.50 14.04
C GLY A 56 10.20 -9.58 12.56
N TYR A 57 9.37 -8.98 11.73
CA TYR A 57 9.48 -9.05 10.26
C TYR A 57 9.18 -7.71 9.61
N ALA A 58 9.61 -7.57 8.37
CA ALA A 58 9.16 -6.53 7.45
C ALA A 58 8.61 -7.21 6.18
N TYR A 59 7.68 -6.55 5.54
CA TYR A 59 7.09 -7.00 4.28
C TYR A 59 7.55 -6.07 3.16
N ARG A 60 8.33 -6.57 2.23
CA ARG A 60 9.01 -5.77 1.21
C ARG A 60 8.38 -5.94 -0.15
N PHE A 61 8.20 -4.80 -0.82
CA PHE A 61 7.64 -4.69 -2.17
C PHE A 61 8.61 -3.88 -3.05
N GLY A 62 9.67 -4.54 -3.55
CA GLY A 62 10.71 -3.82 -4.27
C GLY A 62 11.41 -2.78 -3.39
N GLY A 63 11.33 -1.50 -3.76
CA GLY A 63 11.97 -0.39 -3.03
C GLY A 63 11.16 0.19 -1.87
N VAL A 64 9.98 -0.37 -1.57
CA VAL A 64 9.08 0.10 -0.51
C VAL A 64 8.75 -1.08 0.40
N GLN A 65 8.54 -0.83 1.68
CA GLN A 65 8.21 -1.92 2.62
C GLN A 65 7.24 -1.48 3.71
N LEU A 66 6.65 -2.47 4.36
CA LEU A 66 5.92 -2.32 5.60
C LEU A 66 6.80 -2.87 6.72
N ASN A 67 7.17 -2.01 7.67
CA ASN A 67 7.78 -2.48 8.91
C ASN A 67 6.66 -2.96 9.82
N CYS A 68 6.83 -4.14 10.43
CA CYS A 68 5.75 -4.71 11.22
C CYS A 68 6.06 -4.62 12.72
N HIS A 69 5.13 -4.06 13.47
CA HIS A 69 5.03 -4.29 14.91
C HIS A 69 4.19 -5.56 15.12
N GLY A 70 4.48 -6.29 16.17
CA GLY A 70 3.77 -7.54 16.46
C GLY A 70 4.28 -8.19 17.72
N PRO A 71 3.86 -9.42 18.02
CA PRO A 71 4.28 -10.13 19.23
C PRO A 71 5.80 -10.16 19.39
N GLY A 72 6.30 -9.74 20.56
CA GLY A 72 7.72 -9.72 20.88
C GLY A 72 8.49 -8.48 20.42
N VAL A 73 7.90 -7.60 19.63
CA VAL A 73 8.53 -6.36 19.15
C VAL A 73 8.26 -5.23 20.15
N ASN A 74 9.32 -4.59 20.62
CA ASN A 74 9.26 -3.41 21.49
C ASN A 74 9.82 -2.18 20.75
N PRO A 75 8.96 -1.41 20.04
CA PRO A 75 9.43 -0.24 19.32
C PRO A 75 9.88 0.87 20.28
N LYS A 76 10.97 1.56 19.97
CA LYS A 76 11.48 2.69 20.78
C LYS A 76 10.62 3.95 20.62
N MET A 77 9.99 4.10 19.47
CA MET A 77 9.14 5.25 19.13
C MET A 77 7.88 4.75 18.46
N VAL A 78 6.77 5.36 18.82
CA VAL A 78 5.45 5.10 18.21
C VAL A 78 4.73 6.43 17.98
N ALA A 79 3.72 6.42 17.14
CA ALA A 79 2.82 7.55 16.96
C ALA A 79 1.98 7.79 18.22
N ASP A 80 1.42 8.98 18.38
CA ASP A 80 0.50 9.32 19.49
C ASP A 80 -0.67 8.35 19.58
N HIS A 81 -1.18 7.94 18.42
CA HIS A 81 -2.15 6.84 18.28
C HIS A 81 -1.44 5.71 17.54
N PRO A 82 -0.85 4.75 18.26
CA PRO A 82 -0.03 3.72 17.63
C PRO A 82 -0.82 2.82 16.68
N VAL A 83 -0.10 2.22 15.72
CA VAL A 83 -0.67 1.16 14.91
C VAL A 83 -1.05 -0.02 15.80
N MET A 84 -2.20 -0.61 15.52
CA MET A 84 -2.74 -1.78 16.22
C MET A 84 -3.22 -2.80 15.19
N PRO A 85 -3.30 -4.09 15.54
CA PRO A 85 -3.89 -5.07 14.64
C PRO A 85 -5.27 -4.64 14.14
N GLY A 86 -5.47 -4.64 12.82
CA GLY A 86 -6.75 -4.33 12.21
C GLY A 86 -7.04 -2.85 11.93
N ASN A 87 -6.10 -1.92 12.20
CA ASN A 87 -6.33 -0.50 11.95
C ASN A 87 -5.51 0.09 10.79
N SER A 88 -4.89 -0.75 9.97
CA SER A 88 -4.23 -0.29 8.74
C SER A 88 -5.24 -0.13 7.60
N ASP A 89 -4.91 0.76 6.67
CA ASP A 89 -5.67 0.98 5.46
C ASP A 89 -4.64 1.19 4.33
N LEU A 90 -4.49 0.19 3.48
CA LEU A 90 -3.39 0.14 2.51
C LEU A 90 -3.91 -0.20 1.12
N CYS A 91 -3.33 0.47 0.13
CA CYS A 91 -3.60 0.18 -1.28
C CYS A 91 -2.33 -0.30 -1.98
N PHE A 92 -2.47 -1.37 -2.76
CA PHE A 92 -1.42 -1.93 -3.59
C PHE A 92 -1.83 -1.85 -5.05
N ARG A 93 -0.88 -1.52 -5.91
CA ARG A 93 -1.14 -1.49 -7.35
C ARG A 93 -1.11 -2.91 -7.90
N TRP A 94 -2.20 -3.30 -8.57
CA TRP A 94 -2.29 -4.55 -9.32
C TRP A 94 -1.85 -4.32 -10.77
N SER A 95 -0.96 -5.16 -11.27
CA SER A 95 -0.55 -5.13 -12.67
C SER A 95 -1.50 -5.97 -13.52
N GLY A 96 -2.12 -5.34 -14.50
CA GLY A 96 -3.09 -5.99 -15.38
C GLY A 96 -4.55 -5.64 -15.05
N PRO A 97 -5.52 -6.33 -15.67
CA PRO A 97 -6.94 -6.06 -15.45
C PRO A 97 -7.37 -6.39 -14.01
N ILE A 98 -8.37 -5.65 -13.50
CA ILE A 98 -8.89 -5.85 -12.14
C ILE A 98 -9.49 -7.25 -11.95
N GLU A 99 -10.00 -7.86 -13.01
CA GLU A 99 -10.52 -9.23 -12.99
C GLU A 99 -9.46 -10.23 -12.57
N GLY A 100 -8.19 -9.98 -12.91
CA GLY A 100 -7.06 -10.79 -12.45
C GLY A 100 -6.87 -10.72 -10.94
N ALA A 101 -7.05 -9.55 -10.34
CA ALA A 101 -7.02 -9.37 -8.89
C ALA A 101 -8.16 -10.13 -8.21
N ILE A 102 -9.36 -10.05 -8.76
CA ILE A 102 -10.54 -10.76 -8.24
C ILE A 102 -10.30 -12.28 -8.27
N THR A 103 -9.84 -12.81 -9.40
CA THR A 103 -9.52 -14.24 -9.55
C THR A 103 -8.44 -14.68 -8.56
N HIS A 104 -7.42 -13.84 -8.37
CA HIS A 104 -6.35 -14.11 -7.40
C HIS A 104 -6.89 -14.24 -5.97
N LEU A 105 -7.73 -13.29 -5.56
CA LEU A 105 -8.33 -13.30 -4.22
C LEU A 105 -9.27 -14.51 -4.05
N GLU A 106 -10.11 -14.80 -5.02
CA GLU A 106 -11.02 -15.96 -4.99
C GLU A 106 -10.25 -17.28 -4.86
N ARG A 107 -9.18 -17.44 -5.64
CA ARG A 107 -8.34 -18.65 -5.59
C ARG A 107 -7.73 -18.87 -4.20
N LEU A 108 -7.41 -17.80 -3.49
CA LEU A 108 -6.82 -17.84 -2.16
C LEU A 108 -7.86 -17.80 -1.04
N GLY A 109 -9.14 -17.81 -1.37
CA GLY A 109 -10.23 -17.81 -0.39
C GLY A 109 -10.40 -16.50 0.35
N VAL A 110 -9.95 -15.37 -0.25
CA VAL A 110 -10.08 -14.03 0.34
C VAL A 110 -11.30 -13.34 -0.24
N PRO A 111 -12.34 -13.06 0.55
CA PRO A 111 -13.54 -12.40 0.05
C PRO A 111 -13.27 -10.96 -0.43
N VAL A 112 -13.80 -10.60 -1.58
CA VAL A 112 -13.89 -9.20 -2.02
C VAL A 112 -15.08 -8.57 -1.30
N GLU A 113 -14.81 -7.56 -0.48
CA GLU A 113 -15.84 -6.87 0.30
C GLU A 113 -16.58 -5.82 -0.51
N LEU A 114 -15.86 -5.12 -1.39
CA LEU A 114 -16.41 -4.11 -2.28
C LEU A 114 -15.61 -4.08 -3.58
N GLY A 115 -16.30 -3.91 -4.68
CA GLY A 115 -15.70 -3.70 -5.99
C GLY A 115 -16.02 -4.79 -7.02
N PRO A 116 -15.63 -4.56 -8.27
CA PRO A 116 -14.82 -3.43 -8.75
C PRO A 116 -15.58 -2.10 -8.71
N VAL A 117 -14.90 -1.04 -8.27
CA VAL A 117 -15.43 0.32 -8.19
C VAL A 117 -14.41 1.33 -8.70
N ASP A 118 -14.91 2.44 -9.24
CA ASP A 118 -14.05 3.54 -9.65
C ASP A 118 -13.43 4.21 -8.42
N THR A 119 -12.13 4.45 -8.48
CA THR A 119 -11.36 5.05 -7.39
C THR A 119 -10.32 6.01 -7.94
N PHE A 120 -9.63 6.69 -7.03
CA PHE A 120 -8.55 7.62 -7.36
C PHE A 120 -7.31 7.24 -6.55
N GLY A 121 -6.17 7.15 -7.22
CA GLY A 121 -4.89 6.84 -6.59
C GLY A 121 -3.75 7.71 -7.11
N ALA A 122 -2.53 7.32 -6.81
CA ALA A 122 -1.33 8.11 -7.12
C ALA A 122 -1.13 8.37 -8.63
N ALA A 123 -1.60 7.47 -9.48
CA ALA A 123 -1.49 7.60 -10.94
C ALA A 123 -2.78 8.14 -11.60
N GLY A 124 -3.76 8.58 -10.82
CA GLY A 124 -5.02 9.13 -11.30
C GLY A 124 -6.21 8.21 -11.06
N ASP A 125 -7.20 8.28 -11.97
CA ASP A 125 -8.38 7.43 -11.88
C ASP A 125 -8.04 5.97 -12.17
N GLY A 126 -8.58 5.09 -11.35
CA GLY A 126 -8.38 3.65 -11.45
C GLY A 126 -9.62 2.87 -11.05
N ILE A 127 -9.47 1.57 -11.00
CA ILE A 127 -10.50 0.63 -10.58
C ILE A 127 -9.95 -0.19 -9.43
N SER A 128 -10.73 -0.35 -8.35
CA SER A 128 -10.28 -1.03 -7.15
C SER A 128 -11.22 -2.12 -6.69
N VAL A 129 -10.64 -3.08 -5.98
CA VAL A 129 -11.34 -4.06 -5.14
C VAL A 129 -10.79 -3.99 -3.72
N TYR A 130 -11.66 -4.17 -2.75
CA TYR A 130 -11.34 -4.09 -1.32
C TYR A 130 -11.50 -5.45 -0.64
N PHE A 131 -10.59 -5.73 0.27
CA PHE A 131 -10.57 -6.97 1.05
C PHE A 131 -9.94 -6.71 2.42
N ARG A 132 -9.88 -7.73 3.27
CA ARG A 132 -9.34 -7.62 4.62
C ARG A 132 -8.10 -8.48 4.80
N ASP A 133 -7.17 -7.98 5.61
CA ASP A 133 -6.07 -8.80 6.11
C ASP A 133 -6.55 -9.68 7.29
N PRO A 134 -5.71 -10.61 7.81
CA PRO A 134 -6.11 -11.50 8.89
C PRO A 134 -6.53 -10.80 10.19
N ASP A 135 -6.08 -9.58 10.42
CA ASP A 135 -6.41 -8.79 11.62
C ASP A 135 -7.63 -7.87 11.40
N GLY A 136 -8.13 -7.78 10.16
CA GLY A 136 -9.27 -6.94 9.80
C GLY A 136 -8.90 -5.58 9.19
N SER A 137 -7.62 -5.30 8.96
CA SER A 137 -7.19 -4.10 8.25
C SER A 137 -7.75 -4.06 6.84
N LEU A 138 -8.10 -2.86 6.38
CA LEU A 138 -8.63 -2.66 5.04
C LEU A 138 -7.49 -2.67 4.03
N LEU A 139 -7.60 -3.52 3.03
CA LEU A 139 -6.67 -3.58 1.92
C LEU A 139 -7.40 -3.33 0.60
N GLU A 140 -6.66 -2.81 -0.35
CA GLU A 140 -7.17 -2.47 -1.68
C GLU A 140 -6.16 -2.91 -2.73
N PHE A 141 -6.65 -3.50 -3.82
CA PHE A 141 -5.90 -3.56 -5.07
C PHE A 141 -6.47 -2.52 -6.03
N ILE A 142 -5.63 -1.65 -6.55
CA ILE A 142 -5.98 -0.67 -7.58
C ILE A 142 -5.27 -1.01 -8.88
N THR A 143 -5.99 -0.94 -9.99
CA THR A 143 -5.40 -0.98 -11.32
C THR A 143 -5.72 0.29 -12.08
N TYR A 144 -4.80 0.71 -12.93
CA TYR A 144 -4.97 1.90 -13.77
C TYR A 144 -5.15 1.47 -15.22
N PRO A 145 -5.94 2.23 -16.00
CA PRO A 145 -6.06 1.93 -17.41
C PRO A 145 -4.70 2.01 -18.08
N THR A 146 -4.41 1.05 -18.96
CA THR A 146 -3.23 1.13 -19.81
C THR A 146 -3.42 2.24 -20.85
N PRO A 147 -2.40 3.09 -21.08
CA PRO A 147 -2.46 4.11 -22.08
C PRO A 147 -2.56 3.53 -23.51
#